data_b2b1d1e79f51dc32f5b772747fcfe1ee
#
_entry.id   b2b1d1e79f51dc32f5b772747fcfe1ee
#
_cell.length_a   1.000
_cell.length_b   1.000
_cell.length_c   1.000
_cell.angle_alpha   90.00
_cell.angle_beta   90.00
_cell.angle_gamma   90.00
#
_symmetry.space_group_name_H-M   'P 1'
#
loop_
_entity.id
_entity.type
_entity.pdbx_description
1 polymer ?
#
loop_
_entity_poly.entity_id
_entity_poly.type
_entity_poly.pdbx_seq_one_letter_code
_entity_poly.pdbx_strand_id
1 'polypeptide(L)'
;AIDLRSDTVTRPSDAMRDAAAEAAVGDDVYGEDPTVNELEAAAADRVGFPDAMYVPTGTMGNQIAAHVHADRGEEIVLDRMAHIYDWELGGLAQLSGLQTRAVDAVDAVPTPEQIDAAYVEESLHRPGTGLIALENTHNARGGVAVPPASISAAADAAHDRGVPVHLDGARLFNACVALDVDPARMTRDVDSVLFCLSKGLGAPVGSILAGDEDFIADARRVRKLFGGGMRQAGLIASPGLLALENVVRLAEDHENAARFAAGLDEIDGLRVSDPDTNIVQVYTDELGVDAETFEAVCAEHGVLGGAHGDYLTRFCTHLDVTRADVEAAVDRIGDAVDDLRD
;
A
#
# COMPACT_ATOMS: atom_id res chain seq x y z
N ALA A 1 -19.83 15.90 4.08
CA ALA A 1 -19.37 15.16 2.90
C ALA A 1 -18.96 13.74 3.33
N ILE A 2 -19.24 12.78 2.47
CA ILE A 2 -18.75 11.40 2.61
C ILE A 2 -17.40 11.37 1.90
N ASP A 3 -16.32 11.13 2.63
CA ASP A 3 -14.96 11.20 2.10
C ASP A 3 -14.46 9.80 1.70
N LEU A 4 -14.50 9.51 0.41
CA LEU A 4 -14.06 8.25 -0.20
C LEU A 4 -12.79 8.41 -1.05
N ARG A 5 -12.01 9.48 -0.85
CA ARG A 5 -10.80 9.76 -1.65
C ARG A 5 -9.73 8.68 -1.48
N SER A 6 -9.53 8.21 -0.25
CA SER A 6 -8.54 7.20 0.11
C SER A 6 -8.74 6.75 1.56
N ASP A 7 -8.29 5.54 1.90
CA ASP A 7 -8.17 5.09 3.30
C ASP A 7 -7.08 5.83 4.10
N THR A 8 -6.30 6.70 3.46
CA THR A 8 -5.35 7.60 4.13
C THR A 8 -6.02 8.79 4.84
N VAL A 9 -7.32 9.03 4.60
CA VAL A 9 -8.08 10.10 5.29
C VAL A 9 -8.67 9.64 6.63
N THR A 10 -8.48 8.38 7.00
CA THR A 10 -8.94 7.80 8.27
C THR A 10 -8.42 8.56 9.47
N ARG A 11 -9.25 8.63 10.51
CA ARG A 11 -8.94 9.35 11.75
C ARG A 11 -8.67 8.38 12.88
N PRO A 12 -7.68 8.67 13.75
CA PRO A 12 -7.44 7.82 14.90
C PRO A 12 -8.65 7.83 15.82
N SER A 13 -9.03 6.65 16.32
CA SER A 13 -10.10 6.50 17.32
C SER A 13 -9.74 7.18 18.63
N ASP A 14 -10.74 7.38 19.50
CA ASP A 14 -10.49 7.92 20.85
C ASP A 14 -9.54 7.02 21.64
N ALA A 15 -9.69 5.69 21.52
CA ALA A 15 -8.76 4.73 22.15
C ALA A 15 -7.32 4.89 21.64
N MET A 16 -7.12 5.14 20.35
CA MET A 16 -5.78 5.43 19.80
C MET A 16 -5.19 6.75 20.33
N ARG A 17 -6.03 7.78 20.54
CA ARG A 17 -5.60 9.07 21.11
C ARG A 17 -5.22 8.92 22.57
N ASP A 18 -6.00 8.18 23.33
CA ASP A 18 -5.72 7.90 24.75
C ASP A 18 -4.44 7.06 24.88
N ALA A 19 -4.28 6.02 24.06
CA ALA A 19 -3.06 5.23 24.01
C ALA A 19 -1.81 6.06 23.69
N ALA A 20 -1.92 7.01 22.75
CA ALA A 20 -0.84 7.94 22.45
C ALA A 20 -0.48 8.83 23.64
N ALA A 21 -1.49 9.31 24.38
CA ALA A 21 -1.27 10.19 25.55
C ALA A 21 -0.64 9.45 26.74
N GLU A 22 -0.86 8.14 26.85
CA GLU A 22 -0.39 7.29 27.96
C GLU A 22 0.86 6.46 27.60
N ALA A 23 1.36 6.56 26.35
CA ALA A 23 2.46 5.74 25.85
C ALA A 23 3.72 5.87 26.72
N ALA A 24 4.32 4.73 27.07
CA ALA A 24 5.66 4.71 27.60
C ALA A 24 6.65 5.05 26.50
N VAL A 25 7.60 5.93 26.75
CA VAL A 25 8.51 6.46 25.73
C VAL A 25 9.99 6.38 26.15
N GLY A 26 10.85 6.30 25.17
CA GLY A 26 12.30 6.36 25.28
C GLY A 26 12.92 6.88 23.98
N ASP A 27 14.25 6.85 23.82
CA ASP A 27 14.88 7.28 22.58
C ASP A 27 14.90 6.12 21.56
N ASP A 28 14.01 6.17 20.57
CA ASP A 28 13.90 5.16 19.51
C ASP A 28 15.20 4.98 18.70
N VAL A 29 16.00 6.05 18.53
CA VAL A 29 17.29 5.94 17.82
C VAL A 29 18.24 4.96 18.49
N TYR A 30 18.14 4.79 19.81
CA TYR A 30 18.95 3.85 20.60
C TYR A 30 18.22 2.56 20.96
N GLY A 31 16.99 2.36 20.43
CA GLY A 31 16.18 1.19 20.76
C GLY A 31 15.64 1.21 22.20
N GLU A 32 15.54 2.38 22.81
CA GLU A 32 15.12 2.54 24.21
C GLU A 32 13.63 2.86 24.37
N ASP A 33 12.89 3.08 23.27
CA ASP A 33 11.44 3.30 23.32
C ASP A 33 10.68 1.98 23.45
N PRO A 34 10.08 1.68 24.63
CA PRO A 34 9.47 0.39 24.86
C PRO A 34 8.23 0.14 23.99
N THR A 35 7.48 1.20 23.67
CA THR A 35 6.27 1.08 22.85
C THR A 35 6.60 0.84 21.37
N VAL A 36 7.66 1.47 20.86
CA VAL A 36 8.17 1.17 19.49
C VAL A 36 8.65 -0.26 19.43
N ASN A 37 9.45 -0.71 20.41
CA ASN A 37 9.96 -2.08 20.45
C ASN A 37 8.81 -3.12 20.49
N GLU A 38 7.75 -2.84 21.27
CA GLU A 38 6.57 -3.71 21.32
C GLU A 38 5.85 -3.77 19.99
N LEU A 39 5.65 -2.61 19.33
CA LEU A 39 5.03 -2.55 18.00
C LEU A 39 5.83 -3.29 16.94
N GLU A 40 7.15 -3.07 16.92
CA GLU A 40 8.06 -3.73 15.96
C GLU A 40 8.03 -5.25 16.14
N ALA A 41 8.10 -5.75 17.36
CA ALA A 41 8.02 -7.18 17.66
C ALA A 41 6.66 -7.79 17.27
N ALA A 42 5.54 -7.13 17.62
CA ALA A 42 4.20 -7.60 17.27
C ALA A 42 3.98 -7.59 15.75
N ALA A 43 4.51 -6.60 15.06
CA ALA A 43 4.42 -6.48 13.61
C ALA A 43 5.25 -7.55 12.89
N ALA A 44 6.48 -7.82 13.34
CA ALA A 44 7.33 -8.88 12.83
C ALA A 44 6.65 -10.25 12.94
N ASP A 45 6.12 -10.59 14.12
CA ASP A 45 5.40 -11.83 14.37
C ASP A 45 4.18 -11.97 13.43
N ARG A 46 3.43 -10.87 13.23
CA ARG A 46 2.23 -10.85 12.38
C ARG A 46 2.51 -11.23 10.92
N VAL A 47 3.67 -10.84 10.40
CA VAL A 47 4.06 -11.11 9.01
C VAL A 47 5.12 -12.21 8.89
N GLY A 48 5.48 -12.87 10.00
CA GLY A 48 6.37 -14.03 9.98
C GLY A 48 7.84 -13.74 9.71
N PHE A 49 8.31 -12.53 9.99
CA PHE A 49 9.73 -12.15 9.91
C PHE A 49 10.38 -12.13 11.29
N PRO A 50 11.71 -12.32 11.37
CA PRO A 50 12.43 -12.29 12.66
C PRO A 50 12.57 -10.88 13.25
N ASP A 51 12.56 -9.82 12.45
CA ASP A 51 12.67 -8.43 12.91
C ASP A 51 11.86 -7.46 12.04
N ALA A 52 11.55 -6.30 12.60
CA ALA A 52 10.86 -5.22 11.91
C ALA A 52 11.30 -3.85 12.44
N MET A 53 11.01 -2.82 11.66
CA MET A 53 11.34 -1.44 11.99
C MET A 53 10.15 -0.52 11.69
N TYR A 54 9.81 0.33 12.66
CA TYR A 54 8.83 1.39 12.49
C TYR A 54 9.40 2.55 11.69
N VAL A 55 8.67 2.97 10.66
CA VAL A 55 9.03 4.11 9.79
C VAL A 55 7.89 5.12 9.71
N PRO A 56 8.19 6.43 9.55
CA PRO A 56 7.16 7.47 9.49
C PRO A 56 6.15 7.28 8.34
N THR A 57 6.60 6.79 7.20
CA THR A 57 5.78 6.65 5.97
C THR A 57 6.12 5.39 5.19
N GLY A 58 5.17 4.88 4.40
CA GLY A 58 5.40 3.78 3.48
C GLY A 58 6.47 4.09 2.44
N THR A 59 6.44 5.29 1.86
CA THR A 59 7.47 5.76 0.92
C THR A 59 8.87 5.63 1.51
N MET A 60 9.08 6.05 2.77
CA MET A 60 10.39 5.90 3.40
C MET A 60 10.79 4.43 3.54
N GLY A 61 9.85 3.56 3.92
CA GLY A 61 10.11 2.12 4.04
C GLY A 61 10.51 1.48 2.72
N ASN A 62 9.77 1.75 1.63
CA ASN A 62 10.10 1.27 0.29
C ASN A 62 11.47 1.76 -0.17
N GLN A 63 11.77 3.05 0.03
CA GLN A 63 13.07 3.62 -0.36
C GLN A 63 14.22 3.09 0.48
N ILE A 64 14.00 2.77 1.77
CA ILE A 64 14.99 2.09 2.62
C ILE A 64 15.24 0.68 2.10
N ALA A 65 14.18 -0.08 1.81
CA ALA A 65 14.31 -1.45 1.30
C ALA A 65 15.10 -1.48 -0.01
N ALA A 66 14.76 -0.61 -0.96
CA ALA A 66 15.49 -0.50 -2.22
C ALA A 66 16.96 -0.12 -2.03
N HIS A 67 17.27 0.75 -1.03
CA HIS A 67 18.63 1.19 -0.74
C HIS A 67 19.50 0.10 -0.09
N VAL A 68 18.88 -0.79 0.70
CA VAL A 68 19.60 -1.88 1.38
C VAL A 68 19.79 -3.08 0.48
N HIS A 69 18.80 -3.43 -0.35
CA HIS A 69 18.86 -4.62 -1.19
C HIS A 69 19.75 -4.47 -2.43
N ALA A 70 19.88 -3.24 -2.97
CA ALA A 70 20.55 -3.04 -4.24
C ALA A 70 21.62 -1.95 -4.17
N ASP A 71 22.75 -2.20 -4.81
CA ASP A 71 23.84 -1.25 -4.90
C ASP A 71 23.58 -0.14 -5.92
N ARG A 72 24.19 1.02 -5.68
CA ARG A 72 24.08 2.17 -6.57
C ARG A 72 24.52 1.83 -7.99
N GLY A 73 23.64 2.04 -8.96
CA GLY A 73 23.86 1.77 -10.38
C GLY A 73 23.22 0.46 -10.85
N GLU A 74 22.84 -0.42 -9.94
CA GLU A 74 22.11 -1.65 -10.27
C GLU A 74 20.66 -1.36 -10.75
N GLU A 75 20.05 -2.38 -11.32
CA GLU A 75 18.67 -2.30 -11.80
C GLU A 75 17.67 -2.87 -10.78
N ILE A 76 16.55 -2.19 -10.66
CA ILE A 76 15.35 -2.70 -10.00
C ILE A 76 14.29 -3.04 -11.04
N VAL A 77 13.77 -4.27 -11.02
CA VAL A 77 12.64 -4.71 -11.87
C VAL A 77 11.35 -4.60 -11.09
N LEU A 78 10.32 -4.02 -11.72
CA LEU A 78 9.03 -3.74 -11.08
C LEU A 78 7.92 -3.59 -12.13
N ASP A 79 6.64 -3.65 -11.70
CA ASP A 79 5.53 -3.30 -12.59
C ASP A 79 5.55 -1.80 -12.92
N ARG A 80 5.24 -1.45 -14.18
CA ARG A 80 5.18 -0.05 -14.66
C ARG A 80 4.23 0.82 -13.85
N MET A 81 3.17 0.25 -13.26
CA MET A 81 2.18 0.95 -12.46
C MET A 81 2.44 0.83 -10.95
N ALA A 82 3.58 0.26 -10.53
CA ALA A 82 3.91 0.11 -9.11
C ALA A 82 4.04 1.48 -8.41
N HIS A 83 3.55 1.56 -7.17
CA HIS A 83 3.59 2.78 -6.37
C HIS A 83 5.01 3.31 -6.17
N ILE A 84 5.96 2.44 -5.89
CA ILE A 84 7.38 2.78 -5.71
C ILE A 84 8.00 3.44 -6.96
N TYR A 85 7.43 3.20 -8.14
CA TYR A 85 7.88 3.77 -9.41
C TYR A 85 7.21 5.10 -9.73
N ASP A 86 5.86 5.14 -9.70
CA ASP A 86 5.08 6.28 -10.19
C ASP A 86 4.81 7.35 -9.13
N TRP A 87 4.71 6.97 -7.85
CA TRP A 87 4.16 7.84 -6.80
C TRP A 87 5.18 8.27 -5.73
N GLU A 88 6.47 7.93 -5.89
CA GLU A 88 7.51 8.25 -4.92
C GLU A 88 8.57 9.23 -5.46
N LEU A 89 8.18 10.09 -6.39
CA LEU A 89 8.98 11.23 -6.90
C LEU A 89 10.36 10.84 -7.46
N GLY A 90 10.48 9.64 -8.04
CA GLY A 90 11.74 9.12 -8.54
C GLY A 90 12.75 8.83 -7.44
N GLY A 91 12.26 8.46 -6.25
CA GLY A 91 13.07 8.17 -5.06
C GLY A 91 14.15 7.12 -5.32
N LEU A 92 13.85 6.07 -6.09
CA LEU A 92 14.80 5.03 -6.49
C LEU A 92 16.08 5.60 -7.14
N ALA A 93 15.90 6.56 -8.05
CA ALA A 93 17.02 7.24 -8.70
C ALA A 93 17.68 8.28 -7.79
N GLN A 94 16.89 9.07 -7.05
CA GLN A 94 17.41 10.18 -6.24
C GLN A 94 18.16 9.72 -4.99
N LEU A 95 17.63 8.73 -4.28
CA LEU A 95 18.16 8.30 -3.00
C LEU A 95 19.14 7.14 -3.15
N SER A 96 18.78 6.14 -3.94
CA SER A 96 19.58 4.91 -4.09
C SER A 96 20.39 4.87 -5.39
N GLY A 97 20.06 5.72 -6.37
CA GLY A 97 20.76 5.78 -7.66
C GLY A 97 20.53 4.54 -8.51
N LEU A 98 19.38 3.88 -8.33
CA LEU A 98 19.00 2.69 -9.07
C LEU A 98 18.45 3.04 -10.45
N GLN A 99 18.72 2.18 -11.42
CA GLN A 99 18.08 2.21 -12.72
C GLN A 99 16.82 1.37 -12.68
N THR A 100 15.68 1.93 -13.10
CA THR A 100 14.41 1.20 -13.13
C THR A 100 14.21 0.46 -14.44
N ARG A 101 13.80 -0.79 -14.35
CA ARG A 101 13.36 -1.63 -15.47
C ARG A 101 11.90 -1.99 -15.26
N ALA A 102 11.02 -1.13 -15.78
CA ALA A 102 9.59 -1.31 -15.67
C ALA A 102 9.08 -2.35 -16.68
N VAL A 103 8.31 -3.31 -16.21
CA VAL A 103 7.62 -4.32 -17.01
C VAL A 103 6.11 -4.08 -16.96
N ASP A 104 5.38 -4.50 -17.98
CA ASP A 104 3.92 -4.44 -17.99
C ASP A 104 3.38 -5.76 -17.42
N ALA A 105 3.21 -5.83 -16.11
CA ALA A 105 2.67 -7.01 -15.44
C ALA A 105 1.17 -7.16 -15.73
N VAL A 106 0.76 -8.29 -16.33
CA VAL A 106 -0.64 -8.51 -16.68
C VAL A 106 -1.50 -8.75 -15.43
N ASP A 107 -0.98 -9.53 -14.49
CA ASP A 107 -1.70 -9.96 -13.28
C ASP A 107 -1.19 -9.24 -12.01
N ALA A 108 -0.93 -7.94 -12.12
CA ALA A 108 -0.48 -7.05 -11.04
C ALA A 108 0.94 -7.30 -10.52
N VAL A 109 1.51 -8.49 -10.72
CA VAL A 109 2.93 -8.79 -10.45
C VAL A 109 3.60 -9.37 -11.68
N PRO A 110 4.90 -9.12 -11.91
CA PRO A 110 5.64 -9.73 -13.00
C PRO A 110 5.62 -11.26 -12.91
N THR A 111 5.34 -11.93 -14.03
CA THR A 111 5.43 -13.39 -14.10
C THR A 111 6.90 -13.86 -14.10
N PRO A 112 7.17 -15.15 -13.80
CA PRO A 112 8.52 -15.71 -13.89
C PRO A 112 9.19 -15.44 -15.24
N GLU A 113 8.46 -15.57 -16.35
CA GLU A 113 8.97 -15.31 -17.69
C GLU A 113 9.29 -13.83 -17.92
N GLN A 114 8.51 -12.93 -17.33
CA GLN A 114 8.77 -11.48 -17.38
C GLN A 114 10.00 -11.11 -16.56
N ILE A 115 10.18 -11.72 -15.38
CA ILE A 115 11.36 -11.55 -14.53
C ILE A 115 12.61 -12.07 -15.27
N ASP A 116 12.56 -13.27 -15.84
CA ASP A 116 13.65 -13.85 -16.62
C ASP A 116 14.04 -12.99 -17.83
N ALA A 117 13.05 -12.44 -18.53
CA ALA A 117 13.28 -11.56 -19.68
C ALA A 117 13.82 -10.17 -19.27
N ALA A 118 13.48 -9.69 -18.08
CA ALA A 118 13.94 -8.41 -17.56
C ALA A 118 15.30 -8.52 -16.86
N TYR A 119 15.66 -9.69 -16.33
CA TYR A 119 16.91 -9.91 -15.60
C TYR A 119 18.13 -9.56 -16.45
N VAL A 120 19.07 -8.87 -15.84
CA VAL A 120 20.37 -8.52 -16.42
C VAL A 120 21.47 -9.08 -15.56
N GLU A 121 22.29 -9.95 -16.14
CA GLU A 121 23.52 -10.40 -15.51
C GLU A 121 24.57 -9.27 -15.54
N GLU A 122 25.20 -9.02 -14.40
CA GLU A 122 26.29 -8.04 -14.32
C GLU A 122 27.43 -8.39 -15.26
N SER A 123 27.96 -7.39 -15.96
CA SER A 123 29.11 -7.55 -16.84
C SER A 123 29.88 -6.24 -16.94
N LEU A 124 31.03 -6.25 -17.70
CA LEU A 124 31.82 -5.06 -17.95
C LEU A 124 31.00 -3.86 -18.48
N HIS A 125 29.85 -4.11 -19.14
CA HIS A 125 29.06 -3.10 -19.84
C HIS A 125 27.62 -2.99 -19.34
N ARG A 126 27.20 -3.81 -18.36
CA ARG A 126 25.83 -3.85 -17.85
C ARG A 126 25.83 -3.85 -16.34
N PRO A 127 24.98 -3.02 -15.70
CA PRO A 127 24.70 -3.18 -14.28
C PRO A 127 23.94 -4.50 -14.08
N GLY A 128 24.08 -5.13 -12.95
CA GLY A 128 23.27 -6.28 -12.58
C GLY A 128 21.84 -5.87 -12.20
N THR A 129 20.92 -6.83 -12.20
CA THR A 129 19.63 -6.67 -11.51
C THR A 129 19.87 -6.93 -10.02
N GLY A 130 19.66 -5.93 -9.19
CA GLY A 130 19.89 -6.00 -7.74
C GLY A 130 18.63 -6.20 -6.92
N LEU A 131 17.44 -5.95 -7.48
CA LEU A 131 16.17 -6.07 -6.75
C LEU A 131 14.98 -6.34 -7.67
N ILE A 132 14.05 -7.20 -7.21
CA ILE A 132 12.69 -7.28 -7.74
C ILE A 132 11.75 -6.65 -6.72
N ALA A 133 10.91 -5.69 -7.14
CA ALA A 133 9.88 -5.11 -6.31
C ALA A 133 8.49 -5.54 -6.77
N LEU A 134 7.71 -6.09 -5.84
CA LEU A 134 6.32 -6.50 -6.04
C LEU A 134 5.39 -5.58 -5.23
N GLU A 135 4.10 -5.54 -5.57
CA GLU A 135 3.09 -4.75 -4.84
C GLU A 135 1.83 -5.58 -4.57
N ASN A 136 1.33 -5.59 -3.32
CA ASN A 136 0.09 -6.27 -2.92
C ASN A 136 -0.57 -5.58 -1.70
N THR A 137 -1.84 -5.11 -1.76
CA THR A 137 -2.67 -5.07 -2.96
C THR A 137 -2.13 -4.06 -3.97
N HIS A 138 -2.34 -4.28 -5.26
CA HIS A 138 -1.82 -3.36 -6.28
C HIS A 138 -2.72 -2.13 -6.41
N ASN A 139 -2.24 -0.99 -5.92
CA ASN A 139 -3.02 0.25 -5.77
C ASN A 139 -3.58 0.79 -7.10
N ALA A 140 -2.72 0.96 -8.10
CA ALA A 140 -3.12 1.54 -9.39
C ALA A 140 -4.02 0.62 -10.22
N ARG A 141 -4.04 -0.68 -9.90
CA ARG A 141 -4.93 -1.67 -10.55
C ARG A 141 -6.25 -1.88 -9.78
N GLY A 142 -6.66 -0.92 -8.95
CA GLY A 142 -7.93 -1.00 -8.23
C GLY A 142 -7.88 -1.82 -6.95
N GLY A 143 -6.71 -1.97 -6.34
CA GLY A 143 -6.56 -2.72 -5.09
C GLY A 143 -6.67 -4.24 -5.27
N VAL A 144 -6.29 -4.73 -6.45
CA VAL A 144 -6.27 -6.17 -6.77
C VAL A 144 -5.47 -6.93 -5.71
N ALA A 145 -6.04 -8.00 -5.19
CA ALA A 145 -5.43 -8.90 -4.24
C ALA A 145 -4.68 -10.03 -4.96
N VAL A 146 -3.36 -9.98 -4.94
CA VAL A 146 -2.50 -10.96 -5.61
C VAL A 146 -2.39 -12.23 -4.76
N PRO A 147 -2.69 -13.43 -5.32
CA PRO A 147 -2.57 -14.69 -4.58
C PRO A 147 -1.13 -15.00 -4.15
N PRO A 148 -0.92 -15.66 -2.99
CA PRO A 148 0.41 -16.06 -2.52
C PRO A 148 1.19 -16.89 -3.55
N ALA A 149 0.51 -17.68 -4.37
CA ALA A 149 1.15 -18.51 -5.40
C ALA A 149 1.85 -17.64 -6.47
N SER A 150 1.26 -16.50 -6.84
CA SER A 150 1.86 -15.58 -7.81
C SER A 150 3.06 -14.84 -7.22
N ILE A 151 2.97 -14.42 -5.94
CA ILE A 151 4.10 -13.84 -5.20
C ILE A 151 5.24 -14.86 -5.09
N SER A 152 4.94 -16.11 -4.68
CA SER A 152 5.94 -17.20 -4.58
C SER A 152 6.62 -17.47 -5.93
N ALA A 153 5.84 -17.56 -7.02
CA ALA A 153 6.40 -17.84 -8.34
C ALA A 153 7.35 -16.72 -8.82
N ALA A 154 6.99 -15.47 -8.57
CA ALA A 154 7.85 -14.32 -8.87
C ALA A 154 9.13 -14.33 -8.01
N ALA A 155 9.00 -14.64 -6.72
CA ALA A 155 10.13 -14.71 -5.80
C ALA A 155 11.08 -15.87 -6.15
N ASP A 156 10.56 -17.04 -6.47
CA ASP A 156 11.37 -18.19 -6.91
C ASP A 156 12.21 -17.84 -8.15
N ALA A 157 11.60 -17.18 -9.14
CA ALA A 157 12.31 -16.76 -10.36
C ALA A 157 13.42 -15.73 -10.08
N ALA A 158 13.22 -14.84 -9.12
CA ALA A 158 14.23 -13.88 -8.68
C ALA A 158 15.36 -14.59 -7.92
N HIS A 159 15.02 -15.44 -6.98
CA HIS A 159 15.98 -16.19 -6.14
C HIS A 159 16.84 -17.18 -6.95
N ASP A 160 16.30 -17.80 -8.01
CA ASP A 160 17.06 -18.61 -8.97
C ASP A 160 18.18 -17.82 -9.66
N ARG A 161 18.08 -16.48 -9.66
CA ARG A 161 19.08 -15.54 -10.17
C ARG A 161 19.93 -14.90 -9.06
N GLY A 162 19.65 -15.22 -7.79
CA GLY A 162 20.32 -14.63 -6.63
C GLY A 162 19.89 -13.18 -6.35
N VAL A 163 18.69 -12.78 -6.83
CA VAL A 163 18.16 -11.42 -6.68
C VAL A 163 17.12 -11.40 -5.56
N PRO A 164 17.23 -10.51 -4.56
CA PRO A 164 16.25 -10.38 -3.49
C PRO A 164 14.92 -9.79 -3.99
N VAL A 165 13.86 -10.02 -3.20
CA VAL A 165 12.50 -9.57 -3.49
C VAL A 165 11.97 -8.72 -2.35
N HIS A 166 11.54 -7.50 -2.67
CA HIS A 166 10.82 -6.61 -1.75
C HIS A 166 9.34 -6.58 -2.12
N LEU A 167 8.46 -6.70 -1.12
CA LEU A 167 7.02 -6.58 -1.27
C LEU A 167 6.54 -5.22 -0.70
N ASP A 168 6.12 -4.31 -1.57
CA ASP A 168 5.28 -3.19 -1.14
C ASP A 168 3.90 -3.73 -0.77
N GLY A 169 3.71 -3.95 0.50
CA GLY A 169 2.48 -4.41 1.10
C GLY A 169 1.69 -3.29 1.77
N ALA A 170 1.68 -2.08 1.21
CA ALA A 170 1.01 -0.92 1.84
C ALA A 170 -0.42 -1.23 2.29
N ARG A 171 -1.09 -2.19 1.62
CA ARG A 171 -2.39 -2.76 1.99
C ARG A 171 -2.35 -4.29 2.07
N LEU A 172 -1.26 -4.86 2.58
CA LEU A 172 -1.05 -6.30 2.72
C LEU A 172 -2.23 -7.00 3.38
N PHE A 173 -2.72 -6.45 4.49
CA PHE A 173 -3.82 -7.04 5.24
C PHE A 173 -5.16 -7.02 4.48
N ASN A 174 -5.37 -6.06 3.58
CA ASN A 174 -6.52 -6.10 2.67
C ASN A 174 -6.44 -7.33 1.76
N ALA A 175 -5.27 -7.59 1.15
CA ALA A 175 -5.08 -8.80 0.35
C ALA A 175 -5.28 -10.08 1.18
N CYS A 176 -4.72 -10.13 2.39
CA CYS A 176 -4.84 -11.29 3.28
C CYS A 176 -6.30 -11.57 3.66
N VAL A 177 -7.08 -10.53 3.98
CA VAL A 177 -8.51 -10.67 4.32
C VAL A 177 -9.33 -11.08 3.10
N ALA A 178 -9.09 -10.47 1.93
CA ALA A 178 -9.82 -10.77 0.71
C ALA A 178 -9.61 -12.22 0.24
N LEU A 179 -8.40 -12.76 0.44
CA LEU A 179 -8.01 -14.10 0.01
C LEU A 179 -8.12 -15.16 1.11
N ASP A 180 -8.53 -14.78 2.33
CA ASP A 180 -8.54 -15.66 3.52
C ASP A 180 -7.19 -16.35 3.75
N VAL A 181 -6.11 -15.55 3.73
CA VAL A 181 -4.72 -16.03 3.84
C VAL A 181 -4.03 -15.42 5.04
N ASP A 182 -3.30 -16.23 5.77
CA ASP A 182 -2.44 -15.76 6.86
C ASP A 182 -1.34 -14.83 6.32
N PRO A 183 -1.08 -13.67 6.95
CA PRO A 183 -0.05 -12.72 6.49
C PRO A 183 1.35 -13.34 6.39
N ALA A 184 1.74 -14.21 7.33
CA ALA A 184 3.03 -14.91 7.28
C ALA A 184 3.12 -15.89 6.08
N ARG A 185 1.98 -16.38 5.57
CA ARG A 185 1.96 -17.17 4.32
C ARG A 185 2.11 -16.27 3.09
N MET A 186 1.56 -15.05 3.12
CA MET A 186 1.66 -14.09 2.02
C MET A 186 3.09 -13.60 1.81
N THR A 187 3.85 -13.45 2.89
CA THR A 187 5.21 -12.88 2.89
C THR A 187 6.32 -13.92 2.92
N ARG A 188 6.00 -15.21 3.00
CA ARG A 188 6.95 -16.30 3.26
C ARG A 188 8.14 -16.35 2.32
N ASP A 189 7.93 -16.00 1.06
CA ASP A 189 8.89 -16.23 0.00
C ASP A 189 9.54 -14.91 -0.49
N VAL A 190 9.32 -13.77 0.21
CA VAL A 190 9.98 -12.49 -0.07
C VAL A 190 11.02 -12.15 1.01
N ASP A 191 12.03 -11.34 0.68
CA ASP A 191 13.14 -11.00 1.58
C ASP A 191 12.81 -9.84 2.50
N SER A 192 11.89 -8.97 2.09
CA SER A 192 11.38 -7.89 2.94
C SER A 192 9.96 -7.48 2.53
N VAL A 193 9.22 -6.94 3.49
CA VAL A 193 7.89 -6.40 3.27
C VAL A 193 7.70 -5.07 3.98
N LEU A 194 7.07 -4.14 3.29
CA LEU A 194 6.52 -2.94 3.91
C LEU A 194 5.01 -3.10 4.06
N PHE A 195 4.42 -2.60 5.16
CA PHE A 195 2.98 -2.39 5.26
C PHE A 195 2.63 -1.12 6.05
N CYS A 196 1.48 -0.50 5.69
CA CYS A 196 1.05 0.74 6.31
C CYS A 196 0.08 0.49 7.47
N LEU A 197 0.33 1.17 8.60
CA LEU A 197 -0.60 1.26 9.74
C LEU A 197 -1.62 2.41 9.53
N SER A 198 -1.24 3.42 8.76
CA SER A 198 -1.94 4.69 8.57
C SER A 198 -2.90 4.73 7.38
N LYS A 199 -3.48 3.59 7.02
CA LYS A 199 -4.50 3.44 5.98
C LYS A 199 -5.74 2.77 6.58
N GLY A 200 -6.26 1.70 5.99
CA GLY A 200 -7.42 0.98 6.48
C GLY A 200 -7.32 0.51 7.94
N LEU A 201 -6.13 0.34 8.49
CA LEU A 201 -5.91 0.01 9.89
C LEU A 201 -6.14 1.19 10.86
N GLY A 202 -6.12 2.43 10.38
CA GLY A 202 -6.59 3.62 11.09
C GLY A 202 -5.58 4.29 12.03
N ALA A 203 -4.32 3.89 12.06
CA ALA A 203 -3.31 4.64 12.81
C ALA A 203 -3.11 6.05 12.19
N PRO A 204 -2.79 7.08 12.99
CA PRO A 204 -2.62 8.43 12.46
C PRO A 204 -1.39 8.59 11.57
N VAL A 205 -0.40 7.73 11.73
CA VAL A 205 0.90 7.82 11.05
C VAL A 205 1.63 6.48 11.16
N GLY A 206 2.50 6.21 10.19
CA GLY A 206 3.50 5.17 10.28
C GLY A 206 3.20 3.93 9.44
N SER A 207 4.30 3.24 9.21
CA SER A 207 4.37 1.97 8.49
C SER A 207 5.43 1.08 9.12
N ILE A 208 5.44 -0.19 8.77
CA ILE A 208 6.42 -1.17 9.24
C ILE A 208 7.19 -1.70 8.03
N LEU A 209 8.51 -1.77 8.17
CA LEU A 209 9.38 -2.53 7.27
C LEU A 209 9.87 -3.76 8.03
N ALA A 210 9.62 -4.96 7.51
CA ALA A 210 10.03 -6.23 8.12
C ALA A 210 10.97 -7.01 7.18
N GLY A 211 11.88 -7.77 7.77
CA GLY A 211 12.87 -8.57 7.07
C GLY A 211 13.68 -9.43 8.04
N ASP A 212 14.81 -9.95 7.59
CA ASP A 212 15.75 -10.61 8.50
C ASP A 212 16.49 -9.61 9.41
N GLU A 213 17.18 -10.12 10.44
CA GLU A 213 17.87 -9.30 11.44
C GLU A 213 18.98 -8.42 10.82
N ASP A 214 19.75 -8.97 9.88
CA ASP A 214 20.86 -8.25 9.23
C ASP A 214 20.30 -7.14 8.32
N PHE A 215 19.27 -7.44 7.54
CA PHE A 215 18.57 -6.45 6.71
C PHE A 215 18.00 -5.31 7.56
N ILE A 216 17.31 -5.61 8.66
CA ILE A 216 16.73 -4.57 9.52
C ILE A 216 17.81 -3.75 10.23
N ALA A 217 18.94 -4.37 10.61
CA ALA A 217 20.06 -3.63 11.18
C ALA A 217 20.61 -2.57 10.20
N ASP A 218 20.77 -2.91 8.93
CA ASP A 218 21.19 -1.97 7.88
C ASP A 218 20.07 -0.96 7.56
N ALA A 219 18.81 -1.40 7.51
CA ALA A 219 17.66 -0.53 7.30
C ALA A 219 17.54 0.56 8.38
N ARG A 220 17.82 0.26 9.66
CA ARG A 220 17.88 1.27 10.75
C ARG A 220 18.91 2.36 10.48
N ARG A 221 20.06 2.01 9.89
CA ARG A 221 21.11 2.98 9.51
C ARG A 221 20.62 3.86 8.36
N VAL A 222 19.97 3.29 7.36
CA VAL A 222 19.40 4.02 6.22
C VAL A 222 18.23 4.89 6.67
N ARG A 223 17.34 4.40 7.57
CA ARG A 223 16.30 5.24 8.20
C ARG A 223 16.90 6.50 8.83
N LYS A 224 18.03 6.35 9.54
CA LYS A 224 18.73 7.50 10.13
C LYS A 224 19.27 8.45 9.07
N LEU A 225 19.86 7.91 7.99
CA LEU A 225 20.39 8.70 6.86
C LEU A 225 19.27 9.52 6.19
N PHE A 226 18.08 8.94 5.98
CA PHE A 226 16.93 9.60 5.36
C PHE A 226 16.17 10.54 6.29
N GLY A 227 16.62 10.70 7.54
CA GLY A 227 16.02 11.62 8.50
C GLY A 227 14.82 11.02 9.26
N GLY A 228 14.55 9.72 9.13
CA GLY A 228 13.44 9.02 9.80
C GLY A 228 13.76 8.51 11.20
N GLY A 229 14.96 8.77 11.74
CA GLY A 229 15.29 8.46 13.14
C GLY A 229 14.58 9.41 14.09
N MET A 230 13.58 8.90 14.80
CA MET A 230 12.76 9.65 15.73
C MET A 230 13.29 9.51 17.17
N ARG A 231 12.73 10.28 18.09
CA ARG A 231 13.05 10.21 19.52
C ARG A 231 11.95 9.44 20.25
N GLN A 232 11.13 10.07 21.04
CA GLN A 232 10.04 9.49 21.82
C GLN A 232 8.87 9.09 20.89
N ALA A 233 9.14 8.16 19.99
CA ALA A 233 8.20 7.75 18.95
C ALA A 233 7.06 6.88 19.48
N GLY A 234 7.12 6.39 20.71
CA GLY A 234 6.03 5.66 21.36
C GLY A 234 4.69 6.40 21.32
N LEU A 235 4.72 7.75 21.33
CA LEU A 235 3.51 8.58 21.17
C LEU A 235 2.75 8.29 19.86
N ILE A 236 3.46 7.97 18.80
CA ILE A 236 2.86 7.69 17.48
C ILE A 236 2.87 6.19 17.15
N ALA A 237 3.67 5.40 17.81
CA ALA A 237 3.71 3.95 17.68
C ALA A 237 2.58 3.25 18.44
N SER A 238 2.19 3.78 19.60
CA SER A 238 1.12 3.20 20.43
C SER A 238 -0.22 3.05 19.68
N PRO A 239 -0.71 4.02 18.88
CA PRO A 239 -1.86 3.80 17.99
C PRO A 239 -1.65 2.67 16.97
N GLY A 240 -0.41 2.41 16.59
CA GLY A 240 -0.06 1.32 15.68
C GLY A 240 -0.34 -0.07 16.26
N LEU A 241 -0.16 -0.27 17.55
CA LEU A 241 -0.53 -1.51 18.24
C LEU A 241 -2.03 -1.78 18.12
N LEU A 242 -2.86 -0.77 18.35
CA LEU A 242 -4.32 -0.88 18.18
C LEU A 242 -4.71 -1.04 16.70
N ALA A 243 -3.96 -0.44 15.78
CA ALA A 243 -4.18 -0.62 14.35
C ALA A 243 -4.00 -2.08 13.90
N LEU A 244 -3.05 -2.81 14.46
CA LEU A 244 -2.86 -4.25 14.18
C LEU A 244 -4.07 -5.10 14.57
N GLU A 245 -4.88 -4.65 15.55
CA GLU A 245 -6.11 -5.34 15.95
C GLU A 245 -7.28 -5.06 14.96
N ASN A 246 -7.19 -4.00 14.16
CA ASN A 246 -8.22 -3.62 13.19
C ASN A 246 -8.21 -4.47 11.90
N VAL A 247 -7.28 -5.39 11.74
CA VAL A 247 -7.19 -6.24 10.54
C VAL A 247 -8.51 -6.96 10.26
N VAL A 248 -9.16 -7.52 11.28
CA VAL A 248 -10.43 -8.26 11.13
C VAL A 248 -11.57 -7.37 10.60
N ARG A 249 -11.49 -6.06 10.81
CA ARG A 249 -12.49 -5.08 10.38
C ARG A 249 -12.42 -4.76 8.88
N LEU A 250 -11.29 -5.03 8.23
CA LEU A 250 -11.13 -4.77 6.78
C LEU A 250 -12.17 -5.49 5.92
N ALA A 251 -12.71 -6.62 6.40
CA ALA A 251 -13.80 -7.32 5.72
C ALA A 251 -15.04 -6.43 5.55
N GLU A 252 -15.35 -5.55 6.53
CA GLU A 252 -16.46 -4.59 6.43
C GLU A 252 -16.19 -3.53 5.34
N ASP A 253 -14.94 -3.07 5.21
CA ASP A 253 -14.56 -2.13 4.15
C ASP A 253 -14.73 -2.77 2.77
N HIS A 254 -14.38 -4.06 2.60
CA HIS A 254 -14.57 -4.81 1.37
C HIS A 254 -16.06 -5.00 1.05
N GLU A 255 -16.88 -5.37 2.04
CA GLU A 255 -18.34 -5.45 1.86
C GLU A 255 -18.95 -4.12 1.44
N ASN A 256 -18.48 -3.02 2.04
CA ASN A 256 -18.90 -1.68 1.69
C ASN A 256 -18.48 -1.30 0.27
N ALA A 257 -17.26 -1.65 -0.16
CA ALA A 257 -16.79 -1.44 -1.52
C ALA A 257 -17.63 -2.21 -2.54
N ALA A 258 -17.92 -3.49 -2.28
CA ALA A 258 -18.76 -4.30 -3.16
C ALA A 258 -20.19 -3.74 -3.28
N ARG A 259 -20.78 -3.27 -2.16
CA ARG A 259 -22.10 -2.60 -2.18
C ARG A 259 -22.08 -1.31 -2.97
N PHE A 260 -21.05 -0.52 -2.77
CA PHE A 260 -20.86 0.75 -3.47
C PHE A 260 -20.72 0.52 -4.97
N ALA A 261 -19.87 -0.43 -5.38
CA ALA A 261 -19.70 -0.80 -6.77
C ALA A 261 -21.00 -1.28 -7.41
N ALA A 262 -21.72 -2.19 -6.74
CA ALA A 262 -23.00 -2.70 -7.24
C ALA A 262 -24.06 -1.60 -7.38
N GLY A 263 -24.11 -0.65 -6.44
CA GLY A 263 -25.04 0.47 -6.54
C GLY A 263 -24.71 1.45 -7.66
N LEU A 264 -23.42 1.70 -7.89
CA LEU A 264 -22.98 2.58 -8.97
C LEU A 264 -23.13 1.94 -10.36
N ASP A 265 -22.99 0.61 -10.48
CA ASP A 265 -23.15 -0.12 -11.74
C ASP A 265 -24.61 -0.10 -12.28
N GLU A 266 -25.59 0.21 -11.41
CA GLU A 266 -26.99 0.45 -11.81
C GLU A 266 -27.21 1.86 -12.39
N ILE A 267 -26.23 2.76 -12.31
CA ILE A 267 -26.35 4.13 -12.84
C ILE A 267 -25.89 4.12 -14.29
N ASP A 268 -26.85 4.37 -15.22
CA ASP A 268 -26.53 4.42 -16.65
C ASP A 268 -25.32 5.35 -16.94
N GLY A 269 -24.44 4.92 -17.82
CA GLY A 269 -23.26 5.69 -18.26
C GLY A 269 -22.07 5.62 -17.31
N LEU A 270 -22.17 4.99 -16.14
CA LEU A 270 -21.03 4.60 -15.34
C LEU A 270 -20.65 3.15 -15.67
N ARG A 271 -19.36 2.89 -15.74
CA ARG A 271 -18.79 1.55 -15.80
C ARG A 271 -17.93 1.33 -14.56
N VAL A 272 -18.23 0.33 -13.77
CA VAL A 272 -17.62 0.10 -12.46
C VAL A 272 -16.85 -1.21 -12.45
N SER A 273 -15.62 -1.21 -11.89
CA SER A 273 -14.88 -2.46 -11.69
C SER A 273 -15.43 -3.20 -10.48
N ASP A 274 -15.46 -4.54 -10.55
CA ASP A 274 -15.71 -5.38 -9.38
C ASP A 274 -14.51 -5.31 -8.43
N PRO A 275 -14.65 -4.81 -7.19
CA PRO A 275 -13.52 -4.60 -6.30
C PRO A 275 -13.13 -5.89 -5.57
N ASP A 276 -11.84 -6.24 -5.61
CA ASP A 276 -11.31 -7.32 -4.77
C ASP A 276 -11.23 -6.92 -3.29
N THR A 277 -11.04 -5.62 -3.02
CA THR A 277 -10.80 -5.08 -1.68
C THR A 277 -11.59 -3.78 -1.45
N ASN A 278 -10.98 -2.76 -0.89
CA ASN A 278 -11.62 -1.51 -0.51
C ASN A 278 -11.54 -0.39 -1.57
N ILE A 279 -11.03 -0.67 -2.77
CA ILE A 279 -10.88 0.33 -3.84
C ILE A 279 -11.89 0.05 -4.96
N VAL A 280 -12.71 1.05 -5.29
CA VAL A 280 -13.69 1.01 -6.38
C VAL A 280 -13.26 1.97 -7.47
N GLN A 281 -13.12 1.46 -8.70
CA GLN A 281 -12.79 2.23 -9.88
C GLN A 281 -14.05 2.48 -10.71
N VAL A 282 -14.33 3.75 -10.99
CA VAL A 282 -15.49 4.21 -11.75
C VAL A 282 -15.02 4.93 -12.99
N TYR A 283 -15.50 4.47 -14.14
CA TYR A 283 -15.17 5.03 -15.45
C TYR A 283 -16.37 5.80 -16.01
N THR A 284 -16.11 6.99 -16.54
CA THR A 284 -17.09 7.95 -17.06
C THR A 284 -16.98 8.18 -18.57
N ASP A 285 -16.24 7.32 -19.25
CA ASP A 285 -16.03 7.39 -20.70
C ASP A 285 -17.35 7.28 -21.50
N GLU A 286 -18.31 6.48 -21.03
CA GLU A 286 -19.65 6.38 -21.64
C GLU A 286 -20.53 7.62 -21.43
N LEU A 287 -20.31 8.37 -20.34
CA LEU A 287 -20.93 9.68 -20.14
C LEU A 287 -20.29 10.77 -21.01
N GLY A 288 -19.06 10.54 -21.49
CA GLY A 288 -18.27 11.55 -22.18
C GLY A 288 -17.78 12.69 -21.27
N VAL A 289 -17.69 12.43 -19.95
CA VAL A 289 -17.28 13.39 -18.92
C VAL A 289 -15.94 12.96 -18.35
N ASP A 290 -14.95 13.83 -18.32
CA ASP A 290 -13.65 13.54 -17.73
C ASP A 290 -13.74 13.37 -16.20
N ALA A 291 -12.73 12.68 -15.64
CA ALA A 291 -12.73 12.34 -14.22
C ALA A 291 -12.66 13.55 -13.28
N GLU A 292 -11.98 14.63 -13.69
CA GLU A 292 -11.89 15.86 -12.87
C GLU A 292 -13.24 16.55 -12.77
N THR A 293 -13.99 16.64 -13.89
CA THR A 293 -15.34 17.18 -13.94
C THR A 293 -16.31 16.32 -13.12
N PHE A 294 -16.24 15.00 -13.27
CA PHE A 294 -17.06 14.07 -12.49
C PHE A 294 -16.80 14.17 -10.99
N GLU A 295 -15.51 14.20 -10.58
CA GLU A 295 -15.11 14.39 -9.17
C GLU A 295 -15.68 15.70 -8.60
N ALA A 296 -15.57 16.81 -9.37
CA ALA A 296 -16.05 18.11 -8.93
C ALA A 296 -17.56 18.12 -8.69
N VAL A 297 -18.34 17.54 -9.59
CA VAL A 297 -19.81 17.46 -9.43
C VAL A 297 -20.19 16.53 -8.29
N CYS A 298 -19.54 15.37 -8.13
CA CYS A 298 -19.73 14.50 -6.97
C CYS A 298 -19.44 15.25 -5.65
N ALA A 299 -18.42 16.10 -5.61
CA ALA A 299 -18.08 16.90 -4.44
C ALA A 299 -19.16 17.94 -4.11
N GLU A 300 -19.82 18.55 -5.10
CA GLU A 300 -20.96 19.44 -4.92
C GLU A 300 -22.15 18.70 -4.28
N HIS A 301 -22.35 17.42 -4.63
CA HIS A 301 -23.31 16.52 -3.99
C HIS A 301 -22.84 15.91 -2.67
N GLY A 302 -21.63 16.29 -2.20
CA GLY A 302 -21.10 15.91 -0.90
C GLY A 302 -20.50 14.51 -0.86
N VAL A 303 -20.01 13.98 -1.98
CA VAL A 303 -19.20 12.76 -2.08
C VAL A 303 -17.83 13.11 -2.65
N LEU A 304 -16.77 12.74 -1.93
CA LEU A 304 -15.39 13.03 -2.35
C LEU A 304 -14.75 11.75 -2.89
N GLY A 305 -14.28 11.79 -4.13
CA GLY A 305 -13.47 10.77 -4.79
C GLY A 305 -12.09 11.32 -5.17
N GLY A 306 -11.36 10.63 -6.02
CA GLY A 306 -10.09 11.08 -6.56
C GLY A 306 -9.95 10.73 -8.05
N ALA A 307 -9.69 11.71 -8.90
CA ALA A 307 -9.38 11.48 -10.31
C ALA A 307 -8.01 10.78 -10.45
N HIS A 308 -7.97 9.69 -11.20
CA HIS A 308 -6.77 8.84 -11.40
C HIS A 308 -6.40 8.60 -12.87
N GLY A 309 -7.11 9.23 -13.80
CA GLY A 309 -6.90 9.14 -15.25
C GLY A 309 -7.91 10.02 -15.97
N ASP A 310 -7.89 10.01 -17.29
CA ASP A 310 -8.76 10.90 -18.09
C ASP A 310 -10.25 10.68 -17.78
N TYR A 311 -10.66 9.42 -17.60
CA TYR A 311 -12.04 9.02 -17.32
C TYR A 311 -12.18 8.10 -16.10
N LEU A 312 -11.14 7.98 -15.28
CA LEU A 312 -11.12 7.10 -14.12
C LEU A 312 -11.16 7.90 -12.82
N THR A 313 -12.23 7.72 -12.04
CA THR A 313 -12.33 8.19 -10.66
C THR A 313 -12.23 6.98 -9.72
N ARG A 314 -11.39 7.10 -8.70
CA ARG A 314 -11.22 6.11 -7.65
C ARG A 314 -11.94 6.53 -6.39
N PHE A 315 -12.66 5.60 -5.79
CA PHE A 315 -13.22 5.69 -4.44
C PHE A 315 -12.61 4.62 -3.56
N CYS A 316 -12.53 4.88 -2.26
CA CYS A 316 -11.93 3.95 -1.31
C CYS A 316 -12.77 3.92 -0.04
N THR A 317 -13.31 2.76 0.31
CA THR A 317 -14.01 2.56 1.58
C THR A 317 -13.03 2.36 2.72
N HIS A 318 -13.41 2.76 3.92
CA HIS A 318 -12.55 2.70 5.10
C HIS A 318 -13.35 2.85 6.39
N LEU A 319 -12.70 2.71 7.52
CA LEU A 319 -13.29 2.63 8.88
C LEU A 319 -14.22 3.81 9.28
N ASP A 320 -14.06 4.98 8.66
CA ASP A 320 -14.91 6.15 8.94
C ASP A 320 -16.12 6.25 8.00
N VAL A 321 -16.34 5.25 7.14
CA VAL A 321 -17.45 5.18 6.18
C VAL A 321 -18.33 3.98 6.54
N THR A 322 -19.56 4.28 6.98
CA THR A 322 -20.55 3.25 7.33
C THR A 322 -21.28 2.74 6.10
N ARG A 323 -21.99 1.62 6.25
CA ARG A 323 -22.91 1.12 5.23
C ARG A 323 -23.96 2.17 4.81
N ALA A 324 -24.51 2.93 5.76
CA ALA A 324 -25.49 3.99 5.48
C ALA A 324 -24.87 5.14 4.67
N ASP A 325 -23.59 5.47 4.93
CA ASP A 325 -22.85 6.46 4.12
C ASP A 325 -22.65 5.97 2.69
N VAL A 326 -22.36 4.67 2.51
CA VAL A 326 -22.21 4.07 1.17
C VAL A 326 -23.52 4.13 0.39
N GLU A 327 -24.65 3.75 1.00
CA GLU A 327 -25.97 3.83 0.38
C GLU A 327 -26.32 5.28 0.01
N ALA A 328 -26.06 6.24 0.90
CA ALA A 328 -26.25 7.66 0.62
C ALA A 328 -25.28 8.22 -0.45
N ALA A 329 -24.08 7.67 -0.56
CA ALA A 329 -23.12 8.08 -1.59
C ALA A 329 -23.58 7.64 -2.99
N VAL A 330 -24.13 6.43 -3.12
CA VAL A 330 -24.72 5.94 -4.38
C VAL A 330 -25.85 6.87 -4.84
N ASP A 331 -26.81 7.20 -3.95
CA ASP A 331 -27.92 8.09 -4.29
C ASP A 331 -27.41 9.46 -4.78
N ARG A 332 -26.45 10.05 -4.06
CA ARG A 332 -25.89 11.36 -4.39
C ARG A 332 -25.08 11.37 -5.69
N ILE A 333 -24.37 10.28 -6.00
CA ILE A 333 -23.67 10.15 -7.28
C ILE A 333 -24.68 9.98 -8.42
N GLY A 334 -25.81 9.30 -8.19
CA GLY A 334 -26.92 9.27 -9.13
C GLY A 334 -27.45 10.67 -9.47
N ASP A 335 -27.71 11.49 -8.44
CA ASP A 335 -28.12 12.89 -8.62
C ASP A 335 -27.04 13.70 -9.38
N ALA A 336 -25.75 13.48 -9.08
CA ALA A 336 -24.62 14.13 -9.75
C ALA A 336 -24.55 13.75 -11.25
N VAL A 337 -24.81 12.48 -11.59
CA VAL A 337 -24.86 12.01 -12.98
C VAL A 337 -26.03 12.62 -13.74
N ASP A 338 -27.19 12.78 -13.10
CA ASP A 338 -28.35 13.43 -13.71
C ASP A 338 -28.05 14.91 -14.02
N ASP A 339 -27.41 15.64 -13.11
CA ASP A 339 -26.95 17.03 -13.33
C ASP A 339 -25.92 17.16 -14.47
N LEU A 340 -25.09 16.14 -14.70
CA LEU A 340 -24.11 16.11 -15.79
C LEU A 340 -24.73 15.85 -17.17
N ARG A 341 -25.97 15.35 -17.21
CA ARG A 341 -26.71 15.07 -18.46
C ARG A 341 -27.56 16.24 -18.94
N ASP A 342 -27.92 17.16 -18.03
CA ASP A 342 -28.75 18.34 -18.29
C ASP A 342 -27.92 19.52 -18.82
#